data_ef913c13307e18c0ebf5e560b0c59379
#
_entry.id   ef913c13307e18c0ebf5e560b0c59379
#
_cell.length_a   1.000
_cell.length_b   1.000
_cell.length_c   1.000
_cell.angle_alpha   90.00
_cell.angle_beta   90.00
_cell.angle_gamma   90.00
#
_symmetry.space_group_name_H-M   'P 1'
#
loop_
_entity.id
_entity.type
_entity.pdbx_description
1 polymer ?
#
loop_
_entity_poly.entity_id
_entity_poly.type
_entity_poly.pdbx_seq_one_letter_code
_entity_poly.pdbx_strand_id
1 'polypeptide(L)'
;MTLSNIYKPEANKFSHLGSEEDDDSDDLDDEIDDGYGTALLSPTRNVQKQLMPPNRTTKIRRAHSKPWCTTRACFVFFLWLAFFSICITGLVLLILQAIESKSKDSDAHFVKKVLTDKQDGFLNDENNFAPCDELEATKVWHATMPKLMTETAVRLNDVNEDGVDDLMVGFSTGVDGYNAPKISCDLYFNGTYPCYGGLMALDGKTGKQLWRHYTMHEIYSVNCNGDLDMDGVRDCLISGRAGVFQAISGKRGELIWNFGPQESRDTNMNLYTAQFIRDLNGDGVMEVLVTHGGDPLAEPNSPERLVGRLLIFSGKTGEVLRWVRTPDERETYFSPVIYTKKDSTELVLFGTGGETHPGGLYVVPLIDLFHGLIENSKLIYKDDYKGVMNPPVLVDLNNDGTVDITMAMYNTTVIAFDGENYKRLWHFVFPSSESYTSPAAGFFNKDNTADFLVRYNYGSGFPVYFYSNVTVIDGKTGKPLVTPFLKSSSRCNTSPLTASMQGLGNDLFIYWVSDCLGHEGEGGXFEFVEGRTSMSXSRADTCKLRYNAKTSNNRE
;
A
#
# COMPACT_ATOMS: atom_id res chain seq x y z
N MET A 1 -12.03 -37.57 18.45
CA MET A 1 -12.66 -36.67 19.44
C MET A 1 -12.74 -35.29 18.82
N THR A 2 -13.94 -34.85 18.54
CA THR A 2 -14.21 -33.55 17.88
C THR A 2 -14.13 -32.43 18.92
N LEU A 3 -13.25 -31.47 18.66
CA LEU A 3 -13.01 -30.30 19.50
C LEU A 3 -14.11 -29.21 19.36
N SER A 4 -15.37 -29.63 19.42
CA SER A 4 -16.49 -28.70 19.17
C SER A 4 -17.12 -28.04 20.40
N ASN A 5 -16.53 -28.20 21.61
CA ASN A 5 -17.19 -27.74 22.82
C ASN A 5 -16.37 -26.88 23.79
N ILE A 6 -15.41 -26.09 23.30
CA ILE A 6 -14.56 -25.28 24.21
C ILE A 6 -14.60 -23.77 23.93
N TYR A 7 -15.74 -23.24 23.55
CA TYR A 7 -15.85 -21.77 23.52
C TYR A 7 -17.29 -21.32 23.79
N LYS A 8 -17.59 -21.06 25.06
CA LYS A 8 -18.67 -20.15 25.45
C LYS A 8 -18.03 -18.84 25.92
N PRO A 9 -18.31 -17.71 25.32
CA PRO A 9 -17.82 -16.44 25.85
C PRO A 9 -18.59 -16.08 27.11
N GLU A 10 -17.90 -15.92 28.21
CA GLU A 10 -18.47 -15.29 29.41
C GLU A 10 -18.52 -13.78 29.20
N ALA A 11 -19.71 -13.22 29.32
CA ALA A 11 -19.90 -11.79 29.35
C ALA A 11 -19.21 -11.18 30.57
N ASN A 12 -18.28 -10.30 30.36
CA ASN A 12 -17.62 -9.55 31.42
C ASN A 12 -18.65 -8.67 32.16
N LYS A 13 -18.97 -9.07 33.36
CA LYS A 13 -19.65 -8.20 34.31
C LYS A 13 -18.62 -7.26 34.91
N PHE A 14 -18.63 -6.02 34.51
CA PHE A 14 -17.97 -4.97 35.26
C PHE A 14 -18.79 -4.73 36.53
N SER A 15 -18.21 -5.05 37.69
CA SER A 15 -18.79 -4.72 38.97
C SER A 15 -18.62 -3.25 39.28
N HIS A 16 -19.72 -2.58 39.54
CA HIS A 16 -19.77 -1.22 40.06
C HIS A 16 -19.08 -1.17 41.42
N LEU A 17 -18.13 -0.28 41.57
CA LEU A 17 -17.72 0.23 42.87
C LEU A 17 -18.67 1.39 43.23
N GLY A 18 -19.38 1.21 44.31
CA GLY A 18 -20.37 2.14 44.78
C GLY A 18 -19.76 3.46 45.30
N SER A 19 -20.41 4.53 45.02
CA SER A 19 -20.22 5.81 45.70
C SER A 19 -21.51 6.15 46.45
N GLU A 20 -21.34 6.56 47.69
CA GLU A 20 -22.39 6.93 48.61
C GLU A 20 -23.17 8.14 48.13
N GLU A 21 -24.46 8.11 48.48
CA GLU A 21 -25.44 9.14 48.22
C GLU A 21 -25.23 10.37 49.11
N ASP A 22 -25.46 11.53 48.58
CA ASP A 22 -25.99 12.66 49.36
C ASP A 22 -27.04 13.38 48.52
N ASP A 23 -28.26 13.36 49.11
CA ASP A 23 -29.42 14.13 48.66
C ASP A 23 -29.21 15.63 48.88
N ASP A 24 -29.56 16.39 47.88
CA ASP A 24 -30.26 17.67 48.16
C ASP A 24 -31.00 18.13 46.89
N SER A 25 -32.29 18.26 47.10
CA SER A 25 -33.27 18.78 46.17
C SER A 25 -33.21 20.31 46.08
N ASP A 26 -33.38 20.84 44.88
CA ASP A 26 -34.14 22.08 44.72
C ASP A 26 -34.64 22.23 43.27
N ASP A 27 -35.96 22.31 43.18
CA ASP A 27 -36.76 22.63 42.02
C ASP A 27 -36.52 24.04 41.53
N LEU A 28 -36.45 24.23 40.24
CA LEU A 28 -36.94 25.46 39.60
C LEU A 28 -37.32 25.19 38.14
N ASP A 29 -38.64 25.23 37.92
CA ASP A 29 -39.29 25.32 36.62
C ASP A 29 -38.94 26.65 35.94
N ASP A 30 -38.69 26.63 34.67
CA ASP A 30 -39.05 27.74 33.79
C ASP A 30 -39.31 27.25 32.35
N GLU A 31 -40.58 27.37 31.99
CA GLU A 31 -41.08 27.30 30.61
C GLU A 31 -40.58 28.49 29.80
N ILE A 32 -40.41 28.31 28.52
CA ILE A 32 -40.65 29.29 27.41
C ILE A 32 -40.45 28.54 26.08
N ASP A 33 -41.49 28.32 25.41
CA ASP A 33 -42.29 28.94 24.36
C ASP A 33 -41.78 28.69 22.94
N ASP A 34 -42.63 28.02 22.19
CA ASP A 34 -42.52 27.69 20.77
C ASP A 34 -42.64 28.92 19.87
N GLY A 35 -41.80 29.00 18.86
CA GLY A 35 -41.94 29.99 17.81
C GLY A 35 -41.66 29.44 16.42
N TYR A 36 -42.72 29.05 15.75
CA TYR A 36 -42.70 28.75 14.31
C TYR A 36 -42.53 30.04 13.49
N GLY A 37 -41.72 29.96 12.45
CA GLY A 37 -41.66 31.01 11.46
C GLY A 37 -41.11 30.56 10.10
N THR A 38 -41.99 30.00 9.29
CA THR A 38 -41.74 29.79 7.85
C THR A 38 -41.95 31.09 7.07
N ALA A 39 -40.99 31.49 6.25
CA ALA A 39 -41.26 32.46 5.19
C ALA A 39 -40.42 32.16 3.96
N LEU A 40 -41.07 31.64 2.97
CA LEU A 40 -40.68 31.64 1.56
C LEU A 40 -40.93 33.01 0.96
N LEU A 41 -39.93 33.59 0.28
CA LEU A 41 -40.19 34.62 -0.76
C LEU A 41 -39.06 34.63 -1.78
N SER A 42 -39.43 34.39 -3.02
CA SER A 42 -38.57 34.50 -4.20
C SER A 42 -38.47 35.95 -4.70
N PRO A 43 -37.38 36.33 -5.38
CA PRO A 43 -37.19 37.70 -5.82
C PRO A 43 -37.77 37.97 -7.19
N THR A 44 -38.45 39.11 -7.34
CA THR A 44 -38.94 39.65 -8.58
C THR A 44 -37.86 40.51 -9.27
N ARG A 45 -37.78 40.31 -10.58
CA ARG A 45 -37.02 41.07 -11.55
C ARG A 45 -37.52 42.52 -11.63
N ASN A 46 -36.62 43.49 -11.63
CA ASN A 46 -36.91 44.82 -12.13
C ASN A 46 -35.85 45.21 -13.17
N VAL A 47 -36.33 45.38 -14.41
CA VAL A 47 -35.59 45.86 -15.55
C VAL A 47 -35.86 47.35 -15.65
N GLN A 48 -34.85 48.16 -15.55
CA GLN A 48 -34.97 49.60 -15.81
C GLN A 48 -34.30 49.94 -17.16
N LYS A 49 -35.15 50.33 -18.14
CA LYS A 49 -34.74 50.87 -19.42
C LYS A 49 -34.23 52.31 -19.24
N GLN A 50 -33.01 52.57 -19.67
CA GLN A 50 -32.54 53.96 -19.88
C GLN A 50 -32.51 54.28 -21.36
N LEU A 51 -33.17 55.39 -21.71
CA LEU A 51 -33.32 55.96 -23.04
C LEU A 51 -32.04 56.62 -23.54
N MET A 52 -31.71 56.41 -24.82
CA MET A 52 -30.63 57.11 -25.56
C MET A 52 -31.10 58.43 -26.12
N PRO A 53 -30.28 59.48 -26.16
CA PRO A 53 -30.57 60.70 -26.97
C PRO A 53 -30.03 60.57 -28.38
N PRO A 54 -30.53 61.45 -29.34
CA PRO A 54 -30.41 61.18 -30.77
C PRO A 54 -29.12 61.69 -31.40
N ASN A 55 -28.82 61.09 -32.55
CA ASN A 55 -27.84 61.24 -33.56
C ASN A 55 -27.19 62.62 -33.74
N ARG A 56 -25.88 62.66 -33.76
CA ARG A 56 -25.10 63.66 -34.55
C ARG A 56 -24.34 62.89 -35.64
N THR A 57 -24.70 63.19 -36.89
CA THR A 57 -23.99 62.73 -38.09
C THR A 57 -22.66 63.45 -38.21
N THR A 58 -21.59 62.76 -38.00
CA THR A 58 -20.26 63.22 -38.40
C THR A 58 -19.86 62.49 -39.69
N LYS A 59 -19.65 63.31 -40.78
CA LYS A 59 -19.10 62.86 -42.06
C LYS A 59 -17.66 62.37 -41.83
N ILE A 60 -17.45 61.05 -41.92
CA ILE A 60 -16.12 60.48 -41.95
C ILE A 60 -15.57 60.60 -43.36
N ARG A 61 -14.55 61.41 -43.52
CA ARG A 61 -13.72 61.44 -44.76
C ARG A 61 -12.97 60.09 -44.81
N ARG A 62 -13.24 59.31 -45.85
CA ARG A 62 -12.43 58.13 -46.19
C ARG A 62 -11.04 58.59 -46.59
N ALA A 63 -10.06 58.30 -45.73
CA ALA A 63 -8.67 58.40 -46.17
C ALA A 63 -8.37 57.11 -46.97
N HIS A 64 -8.02 57.32 -48.25
CA HIS A 64 -7.48 56.26 -49.09
C HIS A 64 -6.12 55.84 -48.51
N SER A 65 -6.08 54.74 -47.77
CA SER A 65 -4.82 54.07 -47.46
C SER A 65 -4.38 53.26 -48.66
N LYS A 66 -3.25 53.64 -49.24
CA LYS A 66 -2.59 52.83 -50.27
C LYS A 66 -2.33 51.43 -49.70
N PRO A 67 -2.57 50.33 -50.44
CA PRO A 67 -2.24 49.01 -49.96
C PRO A 67 -0.73 48.89 -49.72
N TRP A 68 -0.34 48.48 -48.50
CA TRP A 68 1.04 48.42 -48.07
C TRP A 68 1.84 47.28 -48.73
N CYS A 69 1.20 46.50 -49.57
CA CYS A 69 1.87 45.38 -50.20
C CYS A 69 1.34 45.17 -51.64
N THR A 70 2.24 45.13 -52.57
CA THR A 70 1.91 44.60 -53.90
C THR A 70 1.72 43.11 -53.77
N THR A 71 0.76 42.52 -54.47
CA THR A 71 0.42 41.08 -54.39
C THR A 71 1.64 40.17 -54.52
N ARG A 72 2.64 40.53 -55.30
CA ARG A 72 3.89 39.77 -55.45
C ARG A 72 4.77 39.84 -54.21
N ALA A 73 4.91 41.00 -53.57
CA ALA A 73 5.72 41.13 -52.34
C ALA A 73 5.14 40.40 -51.17
N CYS A 74 3.81 40.40 -50.99
CA CYS A 74 3.13 39.63 -49.94
C CYS A 74 3.30 38.13 -50.17
N PHE A 75 3.17 37.68 -51.43
CA PHE A 75 3.33 36.26 -51.76
C PHE A 75 4.75 35.78 -51.43
N VAL A 76 5.76 36.52 -51.79
CA VAL A 76 7.17 36.20 -51.47
C VAL A 76 7.39 36.21 -49.96
N PHE A 77 6.80 37.14 -49.21
CA PHE A 77 6.92 37.20 -47.75
C PHE A 77 6.31 35.95 -47.09
N PHE A 78 5.12 35.51 -47.52
CA PHE A 78 4.49 34.31 -47.00
C PHE A 78 5.27 33.03 -47.35
N LEU A 79 5.86 32.96 -48.54
CA LEU A 79 6.73 31.86 -48.93
C LEU A 79 7.98 31.81 -48.02
N TRP A 80 8.57 32.92 -47.70
CA TRP A 80 9.71 33.00 -46.77
C TRP A 80 9.29 32.57 -45.35
N LEU A 81 8.15 33.00 -44.86
CA LEU A 81 7.64 32.58 -43.57
C LEU A 81 7.40 31.06 -43.52
N ALA A 82 6.78 30.49 -44.55
CA ALA A 82 6.55 29.06 -44.68
C ALA A 82 7.88 28.27 -44.70
N PHE A 83 8.86 28.77 -45.46
CA PHE A 83 10.19 28.17 -45.53
C PHE A 83 10.89 28.21 -44.17
N PHE A 84 10.88 29.33 -43.47
CA PHE A 84 11.46 29.43 -42.13
C PHE A 84 10.76 28.53 -41.13
N SER A 85 9.44 28.43 -41.18
CA SER A 85 8.67 27.52 -40.32
C SER A 85 9.08 26.05 -40.54
N ILE A 86 9.22 25.63 -41.81
CA ILE A 86 9.66 24.26 -42.15
C ILE A 86 11.10 24.00 -41.66
N CYS A 87 11.99 24.99 -41.82
CA CYS A 87 13.38 24.89 -41.34
C CYS A 87 13.43 24.75 -39.82
N ILE A 88 12.63 25.54 -39.08
CA ILE A 88 12.59 25.49 -37.62
C ILE A 88 12.03 24.14 -37.15
N THR A 89 10.93 23.67 -37.75
CA THR A 89 10.37 22.33 -37.38
C THR A 89 11.35 21.22 -37.71
N GLY A 90 12.04 21.28 -38.84
CA GLY A 90 13.09 20.34 -39.20
C GLY A 90 14.23 20.33 -38.19
N LEU A 91 14.67 21.51 -37.77
CA LEU A 91 15.73 21.63 -36.76
C LEU A 91 15.29 21.07 -35.38
N VAL A 92 14.07 21.38 -34.97
CA VAL A 92 13.50 20.86 -33.72
C VAL A 92 13.42 19.31 -33.75
N LEU A 93 12.95 18.75 -34.86
CA LEU A 93 12.89 17.31 -35.02
C LEU A 93 14.30 16.65 -34.98
N LEU A 94 15.29 17.30 -35.63
CA LEU A 94 16.67 16.82 -35.57
C LEU A 94 17.24 16.87 -34.13
N ILE A 95 16.94 17.94 -33.40
CA ILE A 95 17.37 18.07 -32.00
C ILE A 95 16.68 17.00 -31.15
N LEU A 96 15.38 16.78 -31.33
CA LEU A 96 14.65 15.73 -30.59
C LEU A 96 15.20 14.33 -30.91
N GLN A 97 15.49 14.04 -32.17
CA GLN A 97 16.12 12.79 -32.58
C GLN A 97 17.53 12.64 -31.99
N ALA A 98 18.29 13.71 -31.93
CA ALA A 98 19.65 13.69 -31.35
C ALA A 98 19.58 13.46 -29.83
N ILE A 99 18.60 14.05 -29.14
CA ILE A 99 18.38 13.85 -27.72
C ILE A 99 17.96 12.38 -27.46
N GLU A 100 17.01 11.87 -28.25
CA GLU A 100 16.55 10.48 -28.14
C GLU A 100 17.66 9.48 -28.45
N SER A 101 18.46 9.73 -29.47
CA SER A 101 19.62 8.93 -29.82
C SER A 101 20.67 8.95 -28.70
N LYS A 102 20.92 10.13 -28.13
CA LYS A 102 21.88 10.26 -27.03
C LYS A 102 21.41 9.60 -25.74
N SER A 103 20.10 9.63 -25.47
CA SER A 103 19.50 8.90 -24.35
C SER A 103 19.65 7.38 -24.55
N LYS A 104 19.28 6.89 -25.72
CA LYS A 104 19.41 5.45 -26.07
C LYS A 104 20.87 4.99 -26.06
N ASP A 105 21.80 5.81 -26.52
CA ASP A 105 23.24 5.52 -26.48
C ASP A 105 23.79 5.53 -25.04
N SER A 106 23.30 6.44 -24.20
CA SER A 106 23.69 6.50 -22.79
C SER A 106 23.19 5.26 -22.05
N ASP A 107 21.93 4.88 -22.26
CA ASP A 107 21.34 3.70 -21.63
C ASP A 107 21.99 2.42 -22.18
N ALA A 108 22.20 2.33 -23.49
CA ALA A 108 22.86 1.19 -24.09
C ALA A 108 24.33 1.09 -23.67
N HIS A 109 25.03 2.22 -23.50
CA HIS A 109 26.42 2.22 -23.03
C HIS A 109 26.50 1.85 -21.56
N PHE A 110 25.56 2.32 -20.75
CA PHE A 110 25.48 1.96 -19.32
C PHE A 110 25.14 0.46 -19.17
N VAL A 111 24.12 -0.02 -19.87
CA VAL A 111 23.73 -1.44 -19.86
C VAL A 111 24.87 -2.31 -20.43
N LYS A 112 25.50 -1.89 -21.51
CA LYS A 112 26.63 -2.61 -22.09
C LYS A 112 27.84 -2.62 -21.17
N LYS A 113 28.14 -1.52 -20.49
CA LYS A 113 29.21 -1.46 -19.50
C LYS A 113 28.93 -2.36 -18.30
N VAL A 114 27.68 -2.33 -17.77
CA VAL A 114 27.25 -3.21 -16.68
C VAL A 114 27.32 -4.69 -17.13
N LEU A 115 26.90 -4.98 -18.37
CA LEU A 115 26.92 -6.34 -18.90
C LEU A 115 28.34 -6.83 -19.25
N THR A 116 29.21 -5.97 -19.79
CA THR A 116 30.60 -6.36 -20.07
C THR A 116 31.42 -6.48 -18.77
N ASP A 117 31.21 -5.59 -17.83
CA ASP A 117 31.82 -5.72 -16.48
C ASP A 117 31.36 -7.02 -15.81
N LYS A 118 30.08 -7.42 -16.02
CA LYS A 118 29.57 -8.72 -15.55
C LYS A 118 30.21 -9.91 -16.27
N GLN A 119 30.43 -9.84 -17.59
CA GLN A 119 30.98 -10.95 -18.34
C GLN A 119 32.48 -11.16 -18.10
N ASP A 120 33.24 -10.09 -17.97
CA ASP A 120 34.68 -10.18 -17.75
C ASP A 120 35.04 -10.53 -16.31
N GLY A 121 34.20 -10.19 -15.34
CA GLY A 121 34.39 -10.52 -13.92
C GLY A 121 33.99 -11.94 -13.53
N PHE A 122 33.09 -12.56 -14.27
CA PHE A 122 32.54 -13.89 -13.91
C PHE A 122 33.43 -15.08 -14.31
N LEU A 123 34.39 -14.87 -15.19
CA LEU A 123 35.11 -16.01 -15.79
C LEU A 123 36.41 -16.38 -15.06
N ASN A 124 36.90 -15.57 -14.14
CA ASN A 124 38.26 -15.83 -13.61
C ASN A 124 38.50 -15.60 -12.11
N ASP A 125 37.47 -15.38 -11.29
CA ASP A 125 37.74 -15.20 -9.86
C ASP A 125 36.61 -15.73 -8.97
N GLU A 126 36.69 -17.01 -8.63
CA GLU A 126 35.81 -17.65 -7.65
C GLU A 126 35.98 -17.05 -6.23
N ASN A 127 36.92 -16.11 -6.05
CA ASN A 127 37.35 -15.68 -4.73
C ASN A 127 37.16 -14.18 -4.43
N ASN A 128 36.42 -13.45 -5.27
CA ASN A 128 36.36 -11.99 -5.13
C ASN A 128 35.06 -11.46 -4.54
N PHE A 129 34.35 -12.28 -3.75
CA PHE A 129 33.23 -11.77 -2.95
C PHE A 129 33.77 -11.33 -1.59
N ALA A 130 33.41 -10.14 -1.15
CA ALA A 130 33.74 -9.68 0.19
C ALA A 130 33.18 -10.69 1.21
N PRO A 131 33.98 -11.18 2.14
CA PRO A 131 33.48 -12.10 3.16
C PRO A 131 32.44 -11.40 4.04
N CYS A 132 31.47 -12.16 4.55
CA CYS A 132 30.39 -11.61 5.38
C CYS A 132 30.90 -10.97 6.68
N ASP A 133 32.08 -11.33 7.12
CA ASP A 133 32.71 -10.74 8.30
C ASP A 133 33.27 -9.31 8.05
N GLU A 134 33.28 -8.86 6.80
CA GLU A 134 33.66 -7.48 6.43
C GLU A 134 32.44 -6.53 6.37
N LEU A 135 31.23 -7.01 6.62
CA LEU A 135 30.05 -6.16 6.62
C LEU A 135 30.05 -5.24 7.86
N GLU A 136 29.90 -3.96 7.64
CA GLU A 136 29.79 -2.95 8.69
C GLU A 136 28.50 -2.16 8.54
N ALA A 137 27.73 -2.08 9.60
CA ALA A 137 26.52 -1.27 9.66
C ALA A 137 26.81 0.03 10.41
N THR A 138 26.71 1.15 9.72
CA THR A 138 26.95 2.48 10.30
C THR A 138 25.62 3.18 10.54
N LYS A 139 25.41 3.61 11.79
CA LYS A 139 24.20 4.37 12.16
C LYS A 139 24.33 5.80 11.62
N VAL A 140 23.47 6.19 10.69
CA VAL A 140 23.42 7.55 10.14
C VAL A 140 22.69 8.47 11.13
N TRP A 141 21.49 8.07 11.55
CA TRP A 141 20.70 8.77 12.55
C TRP A 141 19.71 7.79 13.20
N HIS A 142 19.05 8.25 14.25
CA HIS A 142 17.90 7.54 14.80
C HIS A 142 16.85 8.55 15.25
N ALA A 143 15.58 8.15 15.15
CA ALA A 143 14.45 8.93 15.61
C ALA A 143 13.59 8.06 16.51
N THR A 144 13.12 8.62 17.63
CA THR A 144 12.22 7.94 18.57
C THR A 144 10.86 8.60 18.52
N MET A 145 9.84 7.81 18.26
CA MET A 145 8.45 8.27 18.11
C MET A 145 7.60 7.66 19.25
N PRO A 146 7.62 8.25 20.44
CA PRO A 146 6.82 7.72 21.55
C PRO A 146 5.34 7.72 21.20
N LYS A 147 4.62 6.69 21.66
CA LYS A 147 3.17 6.52 21.47
C LYS A 147 2.77 6.19 20.02
N LEU A 148 3.75 5.94 19.12
CA LEU A 148 3.47 5.54 17.75
C LEU A 148 3.95 4.10 17.51
N MET A 149 3.25 3.40 16.64
CA MET A 149 3.63 2.08 16.13
C MET A 149 3.34 2.06 14.63
N THR A 150 3.98 1.19 13.89
CA THR A 150 3.73 1.06 12.45
C THR A 150 3.52 -0.40 12.07
N GLU A 151 2.56 -0.62 11.18
CA GLU A 151 2.34 -1.88 10.47
C GLU A 151 2.59 -1.71 8.98
N THR A 152 2.97 -0.49 8.54
CA THR A 152 3.18 -0.19 7.13
C THR A 152 4.63 -0.44 6.71
N ALA A 153 4.81 -0.77 5.43
CA ALA A 153 6.13 -0.69 4.82
C ALA A 153 6.53 0.79 4.68
N VAL A 154 7.75 1.12 5.06
CA VAL A 154 8.33 2.46 4.85
C VAL A 154 8.49 2.70 3.35
N ARG A 155 8.08 3.86 2.87
CA ARG A 155 8.27 4.27 1.47
C ARG A 155 9.29 5.40 1.39
N LEU A 156 9.92 5.52 0.24
CA LEU A 156 10.95 6.53 -0.01
C LEU A 156 10.43 7.54 -1.04
N ASN A 157 10.65 8.82 -0.77
CA ASN A 157 10.22 9.92 -1.65
C ASN A 157 10.97 11.20 -1.24
N ASP A 158 11.65 11.83 -2.16
CA ASP A 158 12.34 13.12 -1.91
C ASP A 158 11.27 14.24 -1.90
N VAL A 159 10.65 14.46 -0.73
CA VAL A 159 9.52 15.42 -0.60
C VAL A 159 9.98 16.85 -0.36
N ASN A 160 11.22 17.04 0.07
CA ASN A 160 11.81 18.36 0.27
C ASN A 160 12.71 18.80 -0.90
N GLU A 161 12.85 17.97 -1.92
CA GLU A 161 13.60 18.22 -3.17
C GLU A 161 15.08 18.51 -2.91
N ASP A 162 15.69 17.82 -1.93
CA ASP A 162 17.10 18.03 -1.55
C ASP A 162 18.04 16.97 -2.15
N GLY A 163 17.50 16.04 -2.95
CA GLY A 163 18.27 15.00 -3.66
C GLY A 163 18.51 13.74 -2.83
N VAL A 164 17.90 13.62 -1.64
CA VAL A 164 17.96 12.43 -0.81
C VAL A 164 16.53 11.99 -0.48
N ASP A 165 16.23 10.72 -0.70
CA ASP A 165 14.90 10.20 -0.39
C ASP A 165 14.58 10.35 1.10
N ASP A 166 13.41 10.90 1.40
CA ASP A 166 12.82 11.00 2.72
C ASP A 166 12.01 9.74 3.03
N LEU A 167 11.76 9.48 4.30
CA LEU A 167 11.05 8.29 4.75
C LEU A 167 9.58 8.62 5.02
N MET A 168 8.71 7.96 4.28
CA MET A 168 7.25 8.06 4.43
C MET A 168 6.79 6.91 5.31
N VAL A 169 6.30 7.22 6.51
CA VAL A 169 5.98 6.22 7.54
C VAL A 169 4.50 6.36 7.94
N GLY A 170 3.70 5.35 7.60
CA GLY A 170 2.34 5.23 8.12
C GLY A 170 2.38 4.79 9.58
N PHE A 171 1.46 5.26 10.41
CA PHE A 171 1.49 4.93 11.83
C PHE A 171 0.09 4.75 12.42
N SER A 172 0.06 4.12 13.58
CA SER A 172 -1.08 4.09 14.49
C SER A 172 -0.62 4.50 15.90
N THR A 173 -1.58 4.78 16.76
CA THR A 173 -1.30 5.18 18.14
C THR A 173 -1.73 4.10 19.14
N GLY A 174 -2.13 2.93 18.64
CA GLY A 174 -2.57 1.81 19.48
C GLY A 174 -4.01 1.90 19.95
N VAL A 175 -4.73 2.92 19.52
CA VAL A 175 -6.15 3.11 19.79
C VAL A 175 -6.84 3.48 18.46
N ASP A 176 -8.14 3.37 18.41
CA ASP A 176 -8.88 3.71 17.21
C ASP A 176 -10.12 4.57 17.51
N GLY A 177 -10.67 5.18 16.47
CA GLY A 177 -11.80 6.08 16.57
C GLY A 177 -13.12 5.45 17.03
N TYR A 178 -13.22 4.12 17.03
CA TYR A 178 -14.41 3.43 17.55
C TYR A 178 -14.45 3.40 19.08
N ASN A 179 -13.29 3.17 19.68
CA ASN A 179 -13.19 2.82 21.11
C ASN A 179 -12.55 3.92 21.97
N ALA A 180 -11.75 4.78 21.36
CA ALA A 180 -11.02 5.81 22.10
C ALA A 180 -11.79 7.12 22.12
N PRO A 181 -12.09 7.65 23.30
CA PRO A 181 -12.75 8.97 23.38
C PRO A 181 -11.81 10.09 22.96
N LYS A 182 -12.38 11.17 22.43
CA LYS A 182 -11.62 12.34 21.95
C LYS A 182 -10.62 12.88 22.99
N ILE A 183 -10.91 12.75 24.27
CA ILE A 183 -10.02 13.19 25.34
C ILE A 183 -8.64 12.53 25.28
N SER A 184 -8.51 11.35 24.66
CA SER A 184 -7.20 10.72 24.42
C SER A 184 -6.31 11.61 23.57
N CYS A 185 -6.88 12.28 22.57
CA CYS A 185 -6.15 13.21 21.72
C CYS A 185 -5.71 14.46 22.51
N ASP A 186 -6.57 14.95 23.37
CA ASP A 186 -6.24 16.10 24.23
C ASP A 186 -5.09 15.78 25.18
N LEU A 187 -5.13 14.59 25.81
CA LEU A 187 -4.15 14.17 26.82
C LEU A 187 -2.78 13.81 26.22
N TYR A 188 -2.76 13.15 25.06
CA TYR A 188 -1.54 12.53 24.54
C TYR A 188 -1.00 13.18 23.28
N PHE A 189 -1.80 13.98 22.57
CA PHE A 189 -1.44 14.56 21.27
C PHE A 189 -1.77 16.06 21.18
N ASN A 190 -1.75 16.74 22.33
CA ASN A 190 -1.90 18.20 22.45
C ASN A 190 -3.19 18.74 21.80
N GLY A 191 -4.27 17.97 21.87
CA GLY A 191 -5.55 18.38 21.31
C GLY A 191 -5.69 18.18 19.79
N THR A 192 -4.71 17.59 19.14
CA THR A 192 -4.81 17.27 17.70
C THR A 192 -5.89 16.21 17.50
N TYR A 193 -6.91 16.52 16.70
CA TYR A 193 -7.99 15.58 16.39
C TYR A 193 -8.29 15.57 14.90
N PRO A 194 -8.37 14.37 14.26
CA PRO A 194 -8.16 13.04 14.85
C PRO A 194 -6.68 12.80 15.23
N CYS A 195 -6.42 11.74 16.00
CA CYS A 195 -5.07 11.41 16.46
C CYS A 195 -4.76 9.91 16.48
N TYR A 196 -5.57 9.09 15.81
CA TYR A 196 -5.52 7.64 16.03
C TYR A 196 -4.60 6.90 15.08
N GLY A 197 -4.29 7.51 13.94
CA GLY A 197 -3.33 7.01 12.96
C GLY A 197 -2.84 8.13 12.07
N GLY A 198 -2.10 7.82 11.02
CA GLY A 198 -1.66 8.84 10.09
C GLY A 198 -0.45 8.48 9.26
N LEU A 199 0.09 9.51 8.61
CA LEU A 199 1.30 9.45 7.79
C LEU A 199 2.25 10.57 8.23
N MET A 200 3.56 10.27 8.28
CA MET A 200 4.57 11.29 8.51
C MET A 200 5.72 11.15 7.52
N ALA A 201 6.35 12.27 7.21
CA ALA A 201 7.59 12.33 6.45
C ALA A 201 8.75 12.67 7.38
N LEU A 202 9.82 11.89 7.29
CA LEU A 202 11.07 12.10 8.03
C LEU A 202 12.19 12.36 7.01
N ASP A 203 12.87 13.46 7.20
CA ASP A 203 14.03 13.89 6.39
C ASP A 203 15.09 12.77 6.34
N GLY A 204 15.45 12.35 5.14
CA GLY A 204 16.38 11.22 4.93
C GLY A 204 17.77 11.47 5.44
N LYS A 205 18.24 12.73 5.45
CA LYS A 205 19.58 13.10 5.92
C LYS A 205 19.68 13.14 7.44
N THR A 206 18.60 13.58 8.13
CA THR A 206 18.68 13.94 9.55
C THR A 206 17.72 13.16 10.45
N GLY A 207 16.70 12.50 9.89
CA GLY A 207 15.65 11.84 10.64
C GLY A 207 14.63 12.79 11.28
N LYS A 208 14.71 14.09 11.00
CA LYS A 208 13.76 15.07 11.54
C LYS A 208 12.43 14.98 10.82
N GLN A 209 11.35 15.14 11.58
CA GLN A 209 10.01 15.19 10.99
C GLN A 209 9.85 16.44 10.13
N LEU A 210 9.47 16.22 8.85
CA LEU A 210 9.13 17.29 7.92
C LEU A 210 7.68 17.73 8.11
N TRP A 211 6.77 16.75 8.10
CA TRP A 211 5.33 16.99 8.34
C TRP A 211 4.68 15.72 8.89
N ARG A 212 3.44 15.87 9.36
CA ARG A 212 2.62 14.76 9.88
C ARG A 212 1.14 15.04 9.62
N HIS A 213 0.45 14.04 9.09
CA HIS A 213 -0.99 14.03 8.84
C HIS A 213 -1.65 12.97 9.71
N TYR A 214 -2.77 13.30 10.36
CA TYR A 214 -3.47 12.39 11.27
C TYR A 214 -4.78 11.87 10.66
N THR A 215 -5.17 10.64 11.04
CA THR A 215 -6.38 9.94 10.58
C THR A 215 -7.22 9.43 11.75
N MET A 216 -8.49 9.08 11.46
CA MET A 216 -9.46 8.55 12.44
C MET A 216 -9.14 7.13 12.91
N HIS A 217 -8.38 6.36 12.13
CA HIS A 217 -8.02 4.97 12.44
C HIS A 217 -6.61 4.71 11.93
N GLU A 218 -6.05 3.56 12.33
CA GLU A 218 -4.69 3.19 11.95
C GLU A 218 -4.54 2.98 10.46
N ILE A 219 -3.33 3.19 9.99
CA ILE A 219 -2.94 3.02 8.59
C ILE A 219 -2.26 1.65 8.44
N TYR A 220 -2.73 0.86 7.48
CA TYR A 220 -2.15 -0.45 7.12
C TYR A 220 -1.17 -0.34 5.96
N SER A 221 -1.33 0.63 5.10
CA SER A 221 -0.45 0.74 3.94
C SER A 221 -0.23 2.17 3.46
N VAL A 222 0.91 2.33 2.79
CA VAL A 222 1.35 3.57 2.15
C VAL A 222 1.87 3.22 0.76
N ASN A 223 1.46 3.99 -0.26
CA ASN A 223 2.02 3.91 -1.62
C ASN A 223 2.24 5.33 -2.14
N CYS A 224 3.48 5.70 -2.44
CA CYS A 224 3.88 7.06 -2.83
C CYS A 224 4.46 7.08 -4.26
N ASN A 225 3.84 6.38 -5.20
CA ASN A 225 4.39 6.22 -6.56
C ASN A 225 3.72 7.10 -7.63
N GLY A 226 2.83 8.02 -7.26
CA GLY A 226 2.12 8.89 -8.22
C GLY A 226 2.08 10.33 -7.77
N ASP A 227 2.04 11.25 -8.71
CA ASP A 227 1.87 12.70 -8.50
C ASP A 227 0.41 13.02 -8.90
N LEU A 228 -0.45 13.20 -7.92
CA LEU A 228 -1.90 13.37 -8.10
C LEU A 228 -2.32 14.82 -8.22
N ASP A 229 -1.58 15.74 -7.59
CA ASP A 229 -1.87 17.18 -7.68
C ASP A 229 -0.99 17.90 -8.70
N MET A 230 -0.11 17.15 -9.38
CA MET A 230 0.77 17.61 -10.45
C MET A 230 1.72 18.75 -10.03
N ASP A 231 2.22 18.67 -8.77
CA ASP A 231 3.18 19.67 -8.27
C ASP A 231 4.64 19.25 -8.49
N GLY A 232 4.87 18.07 -9.08
CA GLY A 232 6.20 17.55 -9.42
C GLY A 232 6.79 16.65 -8.34
N VAL A 233 6.15 16.52 -7.19
CA VAL A 233 6.56 15.65 -6.09
C VAL A 233 5.53 14.51 -5.97
N ARG A 234 6.00 13.28 -5.82
CA ARG A 234 5.08 12.14 -5.70
C ARG A 234 4.23 12.26 -4.43
N ASP A 235 2.94 11.96 -4.56
CA ASP A 235 1.95 11.96 -3.49
C ASP A 235 1.77 10.56 -2.91
N CYS A 236 1.17 10.47 -1.73
CA CYS A 236 0.98 9.23 -1.04
C CYS A 236 -0.50 8.87 -0.90
N LEU A 237 -0.82 7.65 -1.28
CA LEU A 237 -2.09 7.00 -0.94
C LEU A 237 -1.90 6.31 0.41
N ILE A 238 -2.75 6.61 1.36
CA ILE A 238 -2.80 5.92 2.65
C ILE A 238 -4.13 5.20 2.80
N SER A 239 -4.07 3.96 3.25
CA SER A 239 -5.26 3.13 3.44
C SER A 239 -5.15 2.35 4.74
N GLY A 240 -6.30 2.04 5.33
CA GLY A 240 -6.29 1.44 6.64
C GLY A 240 -7.64 0.97 7.17
N ARG A 241 -7.72 0.97 8.48
CA ARG A 241 -8.84 0.47 9.26
C ARG A 241 -10.09 1.31 9.03
N ALA A 242 -11.23 0.64 8.99
CA ALA A 242 -12.57 1.27 9.07
C ALA A 242 -12.81 2.34 8.00
N GLY A 243 -12.42 2.03 6.76
CA GLY A 243 -12.72 2.89 5.63
C GLY A 243 -11.75 4.06 5.42
N VAL A 244 -10.66 4.14 6.18
CA VAL A 244 -9.65 5.20 5.95
C VAL A 244 -9.01 4.97 4.58
N PHE A 245 -9.16 5.96 3.71
CA PHE A 245 -8.50 5.98 2.41
C PHE A 245 -8.37 7.44 1.94
N GLN A 246 -7.14 7.88 1.79
CA GLN A 246 -6.84 9.30 1.52
C GLN A 246 -5.64 9.42 0.57
N ALA A 247 -5.64 10.48 -0.22
CA ALA A 247 -4.46 10.95 -0.94
C ALA A 247 -3.88 12.15 -0.20
N ILE A 248 -2.58 12.11 0.05
CA ILE A 248 -1.85 13.11 0.83
C ILE A 248 -0.74 13.68 -0.04
N SER A 249 -0.67 14.99 -0.16
CA SER A 249 0.43 15.65 -0.88
C SER A 249 1.77 15.28 -0.25
N GLY A 250 2.66 14.71 -1.05
CA GLY A 250 4.00 14.35 -0.61
C GLY A 250 4.78 15.56 -0.14
N LYS A 251 4.68 16.65 -0.86
CA LYS A 251 5.40 17.88 -0.61
C LYS A 251 4.95 18.57 0.70
N ARG A 252 3.64 18.56 0.99
CA ARG A 252 3.06 19.37 2.07
C ARG A 252 2.48 18.57 3.23
N GLY A 253 2.19 17.28 3.04
CA GLY A 253 1.49 16.47 4.03
C GLY A 253 0.01 16.84 4.16
N GLU A 254 -0.52 17.58 3.20
CA GLU A 254 -1.91 18.03 3.18
C GLU A 254 -2.81 17.04 2.46
N LEU A 255 -4.07 17.02 2.86
CA LEU A 255 -5.09 16.18 2.24
C LEU A 255 -5.38 16.66 0.82
N ILE A 256 -5.22 15.80 -0.18
CA ILE A 256 -5.66 16.06 -1.57
C ILE A 256 -7.14 15.68 -1.69
N TRP A 257 -7.47 14.43 -1.34
CA TRP A 257 -8.86 13.96 -1.29
C TRP A 257 -9.01 12.84 -0.25
N ASN A 258 -10.24 12.59 0.13
CA ASN A 258 -10.62 11.60 1.13
C ASN A 258 -11.83 10.79 0.62
N PHE A 259 -11.75 9.47 0.74
CA PHE A 259 -12.90 8.59 0.61
C PHE A 259 -13.78 8.80 1.84
N GLY A 260 -14.62 9.76 1.81
CA GLY A 260 -15.30 10.42 2.92
C GLY A 260 -15.99 9.51 3.95
N PRO A 261 -16.61 10.07 4.95
CA PRO A 261 -17.25 9.28 6.00
C PRO A 261 -18.33 8.37 5.43
N GLN A 262 -18.30 7.11 5.84
CA GLN A 262 -19.23 6.10 5.39
C GLN A 262 -20.31 5.89 6.47
N GLU A 263 -21.55 5.82 6.07
CA GLU A 263 -22.68 5.71 7.01
C GLU A 263 -23.11 4.27 7.26
N SER A 264 -22.74 3.35 6.39
CA SER A 264 -23.13 1.95 6.54
C SER A 264 -21.93 1.08 6.96
N ARG A 265 -22.23 0.02 7.71
CA ARG A 265 -21.23 -0.94 8.20
C ARG A 265 -20.37 -1.52 7.07
N ASP A 266 -20.99 -1.86 5.97
CA ASP A 266 -20.28 -2.49 4.84
C ASP A 266 -19.39 -1.50 4.07
N THR A 267 -19.57 -0.20 4.23
CA THR A 267 -18.68 0.81 3.65
C THR A 267 -17.53 1.19 4.59
N ASN A 268 -17.61 0.80 5.86
CA ASN A 268 -16.55 0.99 6.85
C ASN A 268 -15.55 -0.17 6.90
N MET A 269 -15.59 -1.08 5.94
CA MET A 269 -14.58 -2.14 5.82
C MET A 269 -13.19 -1.54 5.64
N ASN A 270 -12.17 -2.32 5.99
CA ASN A 270 -10.77 -1.94 5.83
C ASN A 270 -10.39 -1.77 4.36
N LEU A 271 -9.39 -0.93 4.09
CA LEU A 271 -8.77 -0.82 2.77
C LEU A 271 -7.29 -1.21 2.87
N TYR A 272 -6.83 -1.96 1.86
CA TYR A 272 -5.47 -2.50 1.81
C TYR A 272 -4.64 -1.76 0.76
N THR A 273 -3.38 -2.14 0.55
CA THR A 273 -2.44 -1.34 -0.24
C THR A 273 -3.02 -0.97 -1.62
N ALA A 274 -3.25 0.30 -1.82
CA ALA A 274 -3.71 0.83 -3.10
C ALA A 274 -2.57 0.84 -4.13
N GLN A 275 -2.92 0.65 -5.39
CA GLN A 275 -1.99 0.68 -6.52
C GLN A 275 -2.36 1.81 -7.47
N PHE A 276 -1.35 2.54 -7.91
CA PHE A 276 -1.50 3.46 -9.04
C PHE A 276 -1.64 2.62 -10.31
N ILE A 277 -2.61 2.95 -11.14
CA ILE A 277 -2.84 2.34 -12.44
C ILE A 277 -2.87 3.45 -13.50
N ARG A 278 -2.75 3.07 -14.77
CA ARG A 278 -2.74 4.07 -15.84
C ARG A 278 -4.03 4.90 -15.87
N ASP A 279 -3.95 6.08 -16.46
CA ASP A 279 -5.11 6.95 -16.72
C ASP A 279 -6.13 6.18 -17.58
N LEU A 280 -7.29 5.88 -17.00
CA LEU A 280 -8.37 5.14 -17.65
C LEU A 280 -9.54 6.04 -18.05
N ASN A 281 -9.63 7.22 -17.45
CA ASN A 281 -10.72 8.16 -17.70
C ASN A 281 -10.31 9.31 -18.65
N GLY A 282 -9.01 9.46 -18.94
CA GLY A 282 -8.47 10.43 -19.88
C GLY A 282 -8.29 11.84 -19.30
N ASP A 283 -8.17 11.96 -17.96
CA ASP A 283 -8.05 13.28 -17.32
C ASP A 283 -6.59 13.72 -17.08
N GLY A 284 -5.64 12.90 -17.50
CA GLY A 284 -4.21 13.17 -17.40
C GLY A 284 -3.56 12.78 -16.08
N VAL A 285 -4.31 12.18 -15.16
CA VAL A 285 -3.81 11.72 -13.86
C VAL A 285 -4.03 10.20 -13.77
N MET A 286 -3.11 9.49 -13.14
CA MET A 286 -3.22 8.04 -12.91
C MET A 286 -4.44 7.74 -12.02
N GLU A 287 -5.13 6.63 -12.30
CA GLU A 287 -6.18 6.15 -11.42
C GLU A 287 -5.59 5.31 -10.27
N VAL A 288 -6.46 4.92 -9.34
CA VAL A 288 -6.09 4.17 -8.15
C VAL A 288 -6.99 2.95 -7.99
N LEU A 289 -6.36 1.78 -7.86
CA LEU A 289 -7.03 0.50 -7.60
C LEU A 289 -6.78 0.09 -6.15
N VAL A 290 -7.83 -0.31 -5.43
CA VAL A 290 -7.71 -0.77 -4.05
C VAL A 290 -8.73 -1.87 -3.75
N THR A 291 -8.40 -2.78 -2.84
CA THR A 291 -9.36 -3.74 -2.27
C THR A 291 -9.97 -3.16 -1.00
N HIS A 292 -11.24 -3.43 -0.81
CA HIS A 292 -12.07 -2.96 0.29
C HIS A 292 -12.76 -4.18 0.90
N GLY A 293 -12.34 -4.57 2.08
CA GLY A 293 -12.85 -5.78 2.73
C GLY A 293 -12.41 -5.89 4.18
N GLY A 294 -12.85 -6.95 4.84
CA GLY A 294 -12.54 -7.17 6.25
C GLY A 294 -13.32 -6.24 7.17
N ASP A 295 -14.31 -6.79 7.86
CA ASP A 295 -15.12 -6.04 8.81
C ASP A 295 -14.32 -5.82 10.10
N PRO A 296 -13.95 -4.55 10.44
CA PRO A 296 -13.17 -4.27 11.65
C PRO A 296 -13.92 -4.56 12.95
N LEU A 297 -15.23 -4.75 12.90
CA LEU A 297 -16.08 -4.98 14.07
C LEU A 297 -16.51 -6.44 14.20
N ALA A 298 -16.22 -7.29 13.20
CA ALA A 298 -16.58 -8.71 13.24
C ALA A 298 -15.60 -9.50 14.09
N GLU A 299 -16.14 -10.42 14.88
CA GLU A 299 -15.31 -11.40 15.59
C GLU A 299 -14.62 -12.34 14.58
N PRO A 300 -13.39 -12.78 14.84
CA PRO A 300 -12.64 -13.59 13.86
C PRO A 300 -13.36 -14.83 13.35
N ASN A 301 -14.14 -15.48 14.17
CA ASN A 301 -14.86 -16.72 13.80
C ASN A 301 -16.34 -16.47 13.45
N SER A 302 -16.76 -15.22 13.27
CA SER A 302 -18.13 -14.91 12.87
C SER A 302 -18.46 -15.60 11.55
N PRO A 303 -19.60 -16.31 11.46
CA PRO A 303 -20.01 -16.92 10.19
C PRO A 303 -20.46 -15.90 9.16
N GLU A 304 -20.84 -14.71 9.59
CA GLU A 304 -21.26 -13.62 8.71
C GLU A 304 -20.05 -12.72 8.40
N ARG A 305 -19.75 -12.61 7.11
CA ARG A 305 -18.66 -11.78 6.62
C ARG A 305 -19.16 -10.83 5.53
N LEU A 306 -18.69 -9.61 5.58
CA LEU A 306 -18.99 -8.65 4.53
C LEU A 306 -18.24 -9.02 3.24
N VAL A 307 -18.94 -8.94 2.12
CA VAL A 307 -18.38 -9.27 0.81
C VAL A 307 -17.32 -8.21 0.44
N GLY A 308 -16.16 -8.69 0.07
CA GLY A 308 -15.06 -7.84 -0.39
C GLY A 308 -15.35 -7.16 -1.71
N ARG A 309 -14.66 -6.07 -1.97
CA ARG A 309 -14.82 -5.26 -3.18
C ARG A 309 -13.46 -4.88 -3.76
N LEU A 310 -13.43 -4.68 -5.07
CA LEU A 310 -12.35 -3.98 -5.76
C LEU A 310 -12.92 -2.65 -6.22
N LEU A 311 -12.19 -1.56 -5.94
CA LEU A 311 -12.61 -0.20 -6.28
C LEU A 311 -11.54 0.46 -7.13
N ILE A 312 -11.99 1.19 -8.17
CA ILE A 312 -11.12 2.07 -8.97
C ILE A 312 -11.60 3.50 -8.72
N PHE A 313 -10.68 4.35 -8.29
CA PHE A 313 -10.90 5.76 -8.02
C PHE A 313 -10.23 6.62 -9.07
N SER A 314 -10.82 7.76 -9.38
CA SER A 314 -10.08 8.83 -10.03
C SER A 314 -8.96 9.29 -9.11
N GLY A 315 -7.72 9.20 -9.56
CA GLY A 315 -6.58 9.68 -8.77
C GLY A 315 -6.65 11.18 -8.54
N LYS A 316 -7.22 11.90 -9.50
CA LYS A 316 -7.36 13.36 -9.46
C LYS A 316 -8.38 13.83 -8.42
N THR A 317 -9.55 13.16 -8.33
CA THR A 317 -10.69 13.67 -7.54
C THR A 317 -11.03 12.80 -6.33
N GLY A 318 -10.57 11.54 -6.30
CA GLY A 318 -10.98 10.59 -5.26
C GLY A 318 -12.39 10.04 -5.46
N GLU A 319 -13.04 10.32 -6.60
CA GLU A 319 -14.35 9.75 -6.91
C GLU A 319 -14.23 8.28 -7.32
N VAL A 320 -15.17 7.46 -6.90
CA VAL A 320 -15.23 6.04 -7.28
C VAL A 320 -15.70 5.95 -8.74
N LEU A 321 -14.79 5.56 -9.64
CA LEU A 321 -15.09 5.34 -11.06
C LEU A 321 -15.76 3.98 -11.27
N ARG A 322 -15.34 2.98 -10.49
CA ARG A 322 -15.85 1.61 -10.59
C ARG A 322 -15.71 0.89 -9.26
N TRP A 323 -16.70 0.07 -8.93
CA TRP A 323 -16.55 -0.93 -7.88
C TRP A 323 -17.25 -2.23 -8.29
N VAL A 324 -16.69 -3.34 -7.86
CA VAL A 324 -17.25 -4.68 -8.07
C VAL A 324 -17.06 -5.51 -6.79
N ARG A 325 -17.95 -6.47 -6.56
CA ARG A 325 -17.79 -7.48 -5.51
C ARG A 325 -16.77 -8.53 -5.94
N THR A 326 -16.14 -9.18 -4.95
CA THR A 326 -15.31 -10.36 -5.22
C THR A 326 -16.13 -11.45 -5.91
N PRO A 327 -15.55 -12.22 -6.84
CA PRO A 327 -16.34 -13.15 -7.65
C PRO A 327 -16.93 -14.33 -6.88
N ASP A 328 -16.35 -14.67 -5.73
CA ASP A 328 -16.83 -15.74 -4.83
C ASP A 328 -17.66 -15.19 -3.65
N GLU A 329 -17.96 -13.91 -3.65
CA GLU A 329 -18.69 -13.19 -2.59
C GLU A 329 -18.07 -13.34 -1.19
N ARG A 330 -16.74 -13.51 -1.12
CA ARG A 330 -15.97 -13.60 0.13
C ARG A 330 -15.32 -12.27 0.48
N GLU A 331 -14.97 -12.12 1.75
CA GLU A 331 -14.17 -10.97 2.22
C GLU A 331 -12.80 -10.95 1.53
N THR A 332 -12.10 -9.84 1.62
CA THR A 332 -10.73 -9.72 1.11
C THR A 332 -9.87 -8.90 2.07
N TYR A 333 -8.62 -9.34 2.25
CA TYR A 333 -7.57 -8.65 2.99
C TYR A 333 -6.36 -8.39 2.10
N PHE A 334 -6.51 -8.60 0.80
CA PHE A 334 -5.41 -8.66 -0.16
C PHE A 334 -5.04 -7.26 -0.66
N SER A 335 -3.74 -7.01 -0.83
CA SER A 335 -3.25 -5.82 -1.55
C SER A 335 -3.16 -6.19 -3.03
N PRO A 336 -3.97 -5.58 -3.93
CA PRO A 336 -3.98 -6.00 -5.34
C PRO A 336 -2.62 -5.75 -5.99
N VAL A 337 -2.25 -6.60 -6.93
CA VAL A 337 -0.97 -6.51 -7.64
C VAL A 337 -1.24 -6.53 -9.14
N ILE A 338 -0.51 -5.71 -9.88
CA ILE A 338 -0.70 -5.55 -11.32
C ILE A 338 0.55 -6.04 -12.04
N TYR A 339 0.37 -6.77 -13.12
CA TYR A 339 1.47 -7.13 -14.01
C TYR A 339 0.97 -7.18 -15.46
N THR A 340 1.92 -7.18 -16.38
CA THR A 340 1.66 -7.14 -17.82
C THR A 340 2.21 -8.41 -18.48
N LYS A 341 1.41 -9.06 -19.31
CA LYS A 341 1.83 -10.18 -20.16
C LYS A 341 2.59 -9.69 -21.40
N LYS A 342 3.22 -10.62 -22.09
CA LYS A 342 3.93 -10.37 -23.37
C LYS A 342 3.06 -9.69 -24.42
N ASP A 343 1.77 -9.98 -24.45
CA ASP A 343 0.82 -9.38 -25.39
C ASP A 343 0.34 -7.99 -24.95
N SER A 344 0.95 -7.43 -23.91
CA SER A 344 0.62 -6.13 -23.29
C SER A 344 -0.71 -6.11 -22.52
N THR A 345 -1.30 -7.27 -22.23
CA THR A 345 -2.48 -7.34 -21.37
C THR A 345 -2.08 -7.03 -19.92
N GLU A 346 -2.66 -5.99 -19.35
CA GLU A 346 -2.52 -5.65 -17.93
C GLU A 346 -3.50 -6.49 -17.11
N LEU A 347 -2.99 -7.15 -16.09
CA LEU A 347 -3.72 -8.07 -15.24
C LEU A 347 -3.67 -7.64 -13.79
N VAL A 348 -4.79 -7.81 -13.11
CA VAL A 348 -4.93 -7.56 -11.66
C VAL A 348 -5.03 -8.90 -10.95
N LEU A 349 -4.10 -9.16 -10.02
CA LEU A 349 -4.15 -10.28 -9.08
C LEU A 349 -4.79 -9.79 -7.79
N PHE A 350 -5.71 -10.60 -7.24
CA PHE A 350 -6.32 -10.32 -5.95
C PHE A 350 -6.72 -11.63 -5.26
N GLY A 351 -6.74 -11.59 -3.94
CA GLY A 351 -7.09 -12.72 -3.10
C GLY A 351 -8.39 -12.50 -2.36
N THR A 352 -9.04 -13.58 -1.95
CA THR A 352 -10.28 -13.57 -1.17
C THR A 352 -10.15 -14.46 0.06
N GLY A 353 -11.11 -14.34 0.99
CA GLY A 353 -11.11 -15.07 2.26
C GLY A 353 -10.27 -14.38 3.33
N GLY A 354 -10.12 -15.03 4.47
CA GLY A 354 -9.44 -14.45 5.63
C GLY A 354 -8.79 -15.50 6.52
N GLU A 355 -8.33 -15.05 7.70
CA GLU A 355 -7.62 -15.92 8.67
C GLU A 355 -8.40 -17.17 9.04
N THR A 356 -9.72 -17.10 9.04
CA THR A 356 -10.58 -18.18 9.50
C THR A 356 -11.59 -18.62 8.44
N HIS A 357 -11.51 -18.06 7.24
CA HIS A 357 -12.49 -18.33 6.17
C HIS A 357 -11.77 -18.65 4.86
N PRO A 358 -12.24 -19.65 4.11
CA PRO A 358 -11.60 -20.05 2.86
C PRO A 358 -11.67 -18.96 1.78
N GLY A 359 -10.78 -19.06 0.80
CA GLY A 359 -10.76 -18.13 -0.32
C GLY A 359 -9.93 -18.61 -1.48
N GLY A 360 -9.69 -17.72 -2.44
CA GLY A 360 -8.95 -18.02 -3.65
C GLY A 360 -8.07 -16.88 -4.14
N LEU A 361 -7.15 -17.21 -5.02
CA LEU A 361 -6.36 -16.26 -5.80
C LEU A 361 -6.98 -16.14 -7.18
N TYR A 362 -7.29 -14.93 -7.57
CA TYR A 362 -7.94 -14.62 -8.83
C TYR A 362 -7.08 -13.68 -9.66
N VAL A 363 -7.26 -13.73 -10.97
CA VAL A 363 -6.69 -12.78 -11.92
C VAL A 363 -7.80 -12.29 -12.86
N VAL A 364 -7.78 -10.99 -13.17
CA VAL A 364 -8.75 -10.36 -14.09
C VAL A 364 -8.02 -9.32 -14.95
N PRO A 365 -8.33 -9.19 -16.26
CA PRO A 365 -7.79 -8.08 -17.04
C PRO A 365 -8.22 -6.73 -16.44
N LEU A 366 -7.28 -5.78 -16.34
CA LEU A 366 -7.56 -4.46 -15.77
C LEU A 366 -8.72 -3.77 -16.50
N ILE A 367 -8.74 -3.88 -17.82
CA ILE A 367 -9.81 -3.25 -18.62
C ILE A 367 -11.18 -3.88 -18.36
N ASP A 368 -11.23 -5.20 -18.15
CA ASP A 368 -12.48 -5.88 -17.78
C ASP A 368 -12.96 -5.41 -16.40
N LEU A 369 -12.05 -5.32 -15.44
CA LEU A 369 -12.34 -4.79 -14.10
C LEU A 369 -12.91 -3.36 -14.20
N PHE A 370 -12.30 -2.50 -15.00
CA PHE A 370 -12.76 -1.13 -15.20
C PHE A 370 -14.18 -1.08 -15.80
N HIS A 371 -14.50 -2.04 -16.67
CA HIS A 371 -15.87 -2.15 -17.24
C HIS A 371 -16.85 -2.89 -16.30
N GLY A 372 -16.39 -3.39 -15.17
CA GLY A 372 -17.22 -4.08 -14.19
C GLY A 372 -17.45 -5.56 -14.48
N LEU A 373 -16.64 -6.16 -15.37
CA LEU A 373 -16.79 -7.56 -15.84
C LEU A 373 -15.99 -8.50 -14.93
N ILE A 374 -16.33 -8.54 -13.66
CA ILE A 374 -15.63 -9.38 -12.66
C ILE A 374 -15.79 -10.88 -12.95
N GLU A 375 -16.84 -11.27 -13.64
CA GLU A 375 -17.09 -12.64 -14.09
C GLU A 375 -16.00 -13.16 -15.04
N ASN A 376 -15.22 -12.28 -15.65
CA ASN A 376 -14.05 -12.65 -16.46
C ASN A 376 -12.83 -13.01 -15.61
N SER A 377 -12.95 -12.96 -14.28
CA SER A 377 -11.87 -13.38 -13.38
C SER A 377 -11.62 -14.88 -13.51
N LYS A 378 -10.34 -15.25 -13.52
CA LYS A 378 -9.91 -16.64 -13.51
C LYS A 378 -9.37 -17.00 -12.14
N LEU A 379 -9.89 -18.08 -11.54
CA LEU A 379 -9.39 -18.65 -10.28
C LEU A 379 -8.09 -19.41 -10.58
N ILE A 380 -6.99 -19.02 -9.93
CA ILE A 380 -5.66 -19.65 -10.08
C ILE A 380 -5.45 -20.69 -8.97
N TYR A 381 -5.86 -20.36 -7.74
CA TYR A 381 -5.63 -21.18 -6.56
C TYR A 381 -6.82 -21.06 -5.60
N LYS A 382 -7.12 -22.15 -4.93
CA LYS A 382 -8.19 -22.18 -3.93
C LYS A 382 -7.66 -22.80 -2.64
N ASP A 383 -7.97 -22.18 -1.51
CA ASP A 383 -7.75 -22.77 -0.20
C ASP A 383 -9.12 -23.01 0.46
N ASP A 384 -9.40 -24.23 0.83
CA ASP A 384 -10.71 -24.63 1.39
C ASP A 384 -10.83 -24.32 2.89
N TYR A 385 -9.78 -23.81 3.52
CA TYR A 385 -9.74 -23.57 4.97
C TYR A 385 -9.46 -22.11 5.32
N LYS A 386 -8.60 -21.45 4.57
CA LYS A 386 -8.08 -20.10 4.85
C LYS A 386 -8.16 -19.22 3.61
N GLY A 387 -8.08 -17.93 3.82
CA GLY A 387 -8.02 -16.96 2.73
C GLY A 387 -6.65 -16.85 2.08
N VAL A 388 -6.62 -16.25 0.90
CA VAL A 388 -5.40 -15.83 0.21
C VAL A 388 -5.24 -14.33 0.48
N MET A 389 -4.34 -13.99 1.39
CA MET A 389 -4.23 -12.62 1.92
C MET A 389 -2.91 -11.93 1.57
N ASN A 390 -1.82 -12.68 1.42
CA ASN A 390 -0.50 -12.11 1.18
C ASN A 390 -0.31 -11.79 -0.30
N PRO A 391 0.19 -10.59 -0.65
CA PRO A 391 0.47 -10.30 -2.05
C PRO A 391 1.68 -11.08 -2.57
N PRO A 392 1.72 -11.40 -3.87
CA PRO A 392 2.83 -12.12 -4.50
C PRO A 392 4.06 -11.23 -4.69
N VAL A 393 5.17 -11.91 -4.93
CA VAL A 393 6.37 -11.33 -5.57
C VAL A 393 6.38 -11.79 -7.03
N LEU A 394 6.66 -10.87 -7.93
CA LEU A 394 6.62 -11.10 -9.37
C LEU A 394 8.05 -11.14 -9.92
N VAL A 395 8.49 -12.32 -10.39
CA VAL A 395 9.82 -12.54 -10.97
C VAL A 395 9.68 -13.60 -12.06
N ASP A 396 10.30 -13.39 -13.22
CA ASP A 396 10.34 -14.37 -14.31
C ASP A 396 11.30 -15.52 -13.92
N LEU A 397 10.76 -16.66 -13.48
CA LEU A 397 11.52 -17.82 -13.01
C LEU A 397 11.85 -18.82 -14.12
N ASN A 398 11.04 -18.83 -15.16
CA ASN A 398 11.19 -19.79 -16.27
C ASN A 398 11.82 -19.16 -17.51
N ASN A 399 12.15 -17.87 -17.45
CA ASN A 399 12.77 -17.06 -18.51
C ASN A 399 11.92 -17.04 -19.80
N ASP A 400 10.60 -16.97 -19.63
CA ASP A 400 9.71 -16.90 -20.77
C ASP A 400 9.32 -15.46 -21.16
N GLY A 401 9.76 -14.46 -20.36
CA GLY A 401 9.53 -13.03 -20.61
C GLY A 401 8.24 -12.49 -20.00
N THR A 402 7.48 -13.30 -19.26
CA THR A 402 6.36 -12.87 -18.41
C THR A 402 6.76 -13.15 -16.96
N VAL A 403 6.51 -12.21 -16.06
CA VAL A 403 6.81 -12.43 -14.64
C VAL A 403 5.92 -13.54 -14.06
N ASP A 404 6.50 -14.42 -13.27
CA ASP A 404 5.81 -15.50 -12.57
C ASP A 404 5.34 -15.02 -11.19
N ILE A 405 4.36 -15.72 -10.61
CA ILE A 405 3.65 -15.34 -9.41
C ILE A 405 4.12 -16.23 -8.26
N THR A 406 4.99 -15.71 -7.38
CA THR A 406 5.48 -16.45 -6.20
C THR A 406 4.82 -15.90 -4.95
N MET A 407 4.24 -16.79 -4.15
CA MET A 407 3.50 -16.42 -2.95
C MET A 407 3.89 -17.29 -1.75
N ALA A 408 4.09 -16.64 -0.59
CA ALA A 408 3.94 -17.31 0.69
C ALA A 408 2.45 -17.23 1.03
N MET A 409 1.73 -18.33 0.80
CA MET A 409 0.31 -18.39 1.13
C MET A 409 0.13 -18.22 2.63
N TYR A 410 -0.97 -17.62 3.04
CA TYR A 410 -1.29 -17.50 4.46
C TYR A 410 -1.25 -18.89 5.13
N ASN A 411 -1.85 -19.89 4.49
CA ASN A 411 -1.97 -21.26 4.98
C ASN A 411 -0.82 -22.12 4.45
N THR A 412 0.12 -22.47 5.27
CA THR A 412 1.15 -23.54 5.15
C THR A 412 2.06 -23.54 3.90
N THR A 413 1.71 -22.94 2.80
CA THR A 413 2.31 -23.26 1.49
C THR A 413 3.01 -22.06 0.87
N VAL A 414 4.25 -22.24 0.41
CA VAL A 414 4.87 -21.33 -0.56
C VAL A 414 4.73 -21.97 -1.94
N ILE A 415 4.39 -21.18 -2.96
CA ILE A 415 4.00 -21.68 -4.27
C ILE A 415 4.35 -20.69 -5.37
N ALA A 416 4.74 -21.18 -6.53
CA ALA A 416 4.96 -20.37 -7.71
C ALA A 416 4.08 -20.86 -8.86
N PHE A 417 3.50 -19.90 -9.58
CA PHE A 417 2.71 -20.11 -10.79
C PHE A 417 3.36 -19.35 -11.97
N ASP A 418 3.37 -19.97 -13.10
CA ASP A 418 3.72 -19.36 -14.39
C ASP A 418 2.75 -18.21 -14.68
N GLY A 419 3.26 -16.99 -14.84
CA GLY A 419 2.43 -15.80 -15.03
C GLY A 419 1.70 -15.73 -16.36
N GLU A 420 2.20 -16.46 -17.36
CA GLU A 420 1.58 -16.49 -18.70
C GLU A 420 0.36 -17.40 -18.74
N ASN A 421 0.45 -18.59 -18.13
CA ASN A 421 -0.59 -19.64 -18.28
C ASN A 421 -1.19 -20.11 -16.96
N TYR A 422 -0.66 -19.66 -15.81
CA TYR A 422 -1.12 -19.96 -14.44
C TYR A 422 -0.91 -21.41 -14.01
N LYS A 423 -0.07 -22.15 -14.70
CA LYS A 423 0.33 -23.50 -14.26
C LYS A 423 1.28 -23.40 -13.07
N ARG A 424 1.10 -24.29 -12.12
CA ARG A 424 2.00 -24.36 -10.97
C ARG A 424 3.39 -24.80 -11.42
N LEU A 425 4.40 -23.99 -11.11
CA LEU A 425 5.81 -24.31 -11.35
C LEU A 425 6.31 -25.27 -10.26
N TRP A 426 6.09 -24.88 -9.01
CA TRP A 426 6.49 -25.68 -7.84
C TRP A 426 5.68 -25.24 -6.61
N HIS A 427 5.79 -26.03 -5.52
CA HIS A 427 5.29 -25.62 -4.20
C HIS A 427 6.09 -26.35 -3.10
N PHE A 428 6.08 -25.76 -1.90
CA PHE A 428 6.66 -26.35 -0.70
C PHE A 428 5.72 -26.09 0.49
N VAL A 429 5.57 -27.10 1.35
CA VAL A 429 4.59 -27.02 2.46
C VAL A 429 5.34 -26.95 3.80
N PHE A 430 4.93 -26.00 4.65
CA PHE A 430 5.34 -25.84 6.05
C PHE A 430 4.17 -26.29 6.94
N PRO A 431 4.10 -27.57 7.33
CA PRO A 431 2.90 -28.08 8.00
C PRO A 431 2.60 -27.35 9.31
N SER A 432 1.34 -27.11 9.60
CA SER A 432 0.85 -26.48 10.85
C SER A 432 1.42 -25.07 11.07
N SER A 433 1.50 -24.29 10.02
CA SER A 433 2.03 -22.92 10.10
C SER A 433 1.19 -21.95 9.27
N GLU A 434 1.37 -20.68 9.55
CA GLU A 434 0.72 -19.57 8.82
C GLU A 434 1.73 -18.43 8.59
N SER A 435 1.55 -17.70 7.49
CA SER A 435 2.41 -16.56 7.15
C SER A 435 1.59 -15.30 6.89
N TYR A 436 2.02 -14.18 7.46
CA TYR A 436 1.51 -12.84 7.16
C TYR A 436 2.47 -12.06 6.26
N THR A 437 3.52 -12.72 5.76
CA THR A 437 4.62 -12.00 5.10
C THR A 437 4.69 -12.33 3.61
N SER A 438 5.00 -11.31 2.81
CA SER A 438 5.43 -11.54 1.43
C SER A 438 6.87 -12.05 1.42
N PRO A 439 7.25 -12.93 0.48
CA PRO A 439 8.64 -13.36 0.33
C PRO A 439 9.55 -12.19 -0.08
N ALA A 440 10.84 -12.27 0.24
CA ALA A 440 11.84 -11.39 -0.37
C ALA A 440 12.56 -12.18 -1.47
N ALA A 441 12.54 -11.66 -2.70
CA ALA A 441 13.22 -12.27 -3.84
C ALA A 441 14.67 -11.76 -3.92
N GLY A 442 15.60 -12.65 -4.24
CA GLY A 442 17.02 -12.29 -4.43
C GLY A 442 17.82 -13.52 -4.86
N PHE A 443 19.05 -13.30 -5.30
CA PHE A 443 19.92 -14.37 -5.77
C PHE A 443 20.76 -14.90 -4.59
N PHE A 444 20.32 -16.01 -4.02
CA PHE A 444 21.01 -16.67 -2.91
C PHE A 444 22.06 -17.68 -3.41
N ASN A 445 21.69 -18.47 -4.40
CA ASN A 445 22.61 -19.40 -5.05
C ASN A 445 23.04 -18.87 -6.43
N LYS A 446 23.93 -19.61 -7.14
CA LYS A 446 24.55 -19.17 -8.41
C LYS A 446 23.86 -19.79 -9.65
N ASP A 447 22.54 -19.92 -9.65
CA ASP A 447 21.86 -20.56 -10.80
C ASP A 447 21.08 -19.58 -11.70
N ASN A 448 21.24 -18.28 -11.48
CA ASN A 448 20.59 -17.20 -12.25
C ASN A 448 19.06 -17.15 -12.13
N THR A 449 18.48 -17.86 -11.15
CA THR A 449 17.06 -17.78 -10.83
C THR A 449 16.93 -17.13 -9.46
N ALA A 450 16.00 -16.21 -9.30
CA ALA A 450 15.79 -15.56 -8.00
C ALA A 450 15.25 -16.56 -6.98
N ASP A 451 15.80 -16.55 -5.78
CA ASP A 451 15.38 -17.36 -4.64
C ASP A 451 14.52 -16.52 -3.71
N PHE A 452 13.83 -17.16 -2.76
CA PHE A 452 12.83 -16.47 -1.93
C PHE A 452 13.06 -16.74 -0.46
N LEU A 453 13.42 -15.70 0.29
CA LEU A 453 13.41 -15.83 1.75
C LEU A 453 11.96 -15.76 2.23
N VAL A 454 11.54 -16.79 2.96
CA VAL A 454 10.17 -16.94 3.46
C VAL A 454 10.16 -17.15 4.97
N ARG A 455 9.06 -16.75 5.60
CA ARG A 455 8.85 -16.90 7.03
C ARG A 455 7.49 -17.52 7.30
N TYR A 456 7.45 -18.47 8.22
CA TYR A 456 6.22 -19.10 8.69
C TYR A 456 6.18 -19.15 10.22
N ASN A 457 5.05 -18.78 10.78
CA ASN A 457 4.75 -18.83 12.21
C ASN A 457 4.06 -20.14 12.54
N TYR A 458 4.49 -20.79 13.61
CA TYR A 458 4.01 -22.10 14.05
C TYR A 458 3.25 -21.97 15.36
N GLY A 459 2.12 -22.66 15.46
CA GLY A 459 1.27 -22.63 16.63
C GLY A 459 -0.08 -23.29 16.39
N SER A 460 -1.05 -22.90 17.20
CA SER A 460 -2.43 -23.37 17.05
C SER A 460 -3.14 -22.78 15.82
N GLY A 461 -2.54 -21.77 15.21
CA GLY A 461 -3.15 -20.97 14.17
C GLY A 461 -3.68 -19.65 14.73
N PHE A 462 -4.11 -18.76 13.85
CA PHE A 462 -4.58 -17.42 14.22
C PHE A 462 -5.53 -17.48 15.42
N PRO A 463 -5.30 -16.65 16.44
CA PRO A 463 -4.24 -15.63 16.56
C PRO A 463 -3.02 -16.07 17.39
N VAL A 464 -2.81 -17.38 17.58
CA VAL A 464 -1.86 -17.93 18.56
C VAL A 464 -0.69 -18.64 17.87
N TYR A 465 0.50 -18.05 18.02
CA TYR A 465 1.75 -18.60 17.46
C TYR A 465 2.81 -18.70 18.57
N PHE A 466 3.64 -19.72 18.49
CA PHE A 466 4.65 -20.05 19.49
C PHE A 466 6.07 -19.70 19.06
N TYR A 467 6.39 -19.89 17.80
CA TYR A 467 7.72 -19.63 17.25
C TYR A 467 7.59 -19.38 15.74
N SER A 468 8.67 -18.95 15.12
CA SER A 468 8.71 -18.80 13.66
C SER A 468 9.94 -19.48 13.08
N ASN A 469 9.83 -19.93 11.84
CA ASN A 469 10.92 -20.44 11.01
C ASN A 469 11.13 -19.55 9.79
N VAL A 470 12.39 -19.40 9.43
CA VAL A 470 12.82 -18.67 8.22
C VAL A 470 13.72 -19.62 7.40
N THR A 471 13.56 -19.60 6.09
CA THR A 471 14.46 -20.29 5.16
C THR A 471 14.45 -19.56 3.81
N VAL A 472 15.36 -19.95 2.94
CA VAL A 472 15.39 -19.52 1.53
C VAL A 472 14.88 -20.70 0.69
N ILE A 473 13.89 -20.44 -0.15
CA ILE A 473 13.37 -21.41 -1.13
C ILE A 473 14.00 -21.11 -2.48
N ASP A 474 14.59 -22.11 -3.06
CA ASP A 474 15.17 -22.10 -4.41
C ASP A 474 14.07 -21.80 -5.44
N GLY A 475 14.23 -20.72 -6.17
CA GLY A 475 13.20 -20.29 -7.14
C GLY A 475 13.04 -21.22 -8.34
N LYS A 476 14.08 -21.97 -8.65
CA LYS A 476 14.08 -22.93 -9.75
C LYS A 476 13.36 -24.24 -9.42
N THR A 477 13.55 -24.73 -8.18
CA THR A 477 13.09 -26.07 -7.79
C THR A 477 11.99 -26.08 -6.71
N GLY A 478 11.79 -24.98 -6.00
CA GLY A 478 10.87 -24.87 -4.87
C GLY A 478 11.37 -25.56 -3.60
N LYS A 479 12.65 -25.92 -3.49
CA LYS A 479 13.21 -26.62 -2.34
C LYS A 479 13.93 -25.66 -1.39
N PRO A 480 13.94 -25.93 -0.07
CA PRO A 480 14.71 -25.11 0.86
C PRO A 480 16.22 -25.21 0.59
N LEU A 481 16.89 -24.04 0.54
CA LEU A 481 18.34 -23.94 0.43
C LEU A 481 19.02 -23.86 1.80
N VAL A 482 18.30 -23.38 2.82
CA VAL A 482 18.81 -23.28 4.20
C VAL A 482 18.12 -24.32 5.06
N THR A 483 18.88 -25.33 5.49
CA THR A 483 18.42 -26.39 6.38
C THR A 483 19.49 -26.72 7.42
N PRO A 484 19.15 -26.85 8.71
CA PRO A 484 17.80 -26.69 9.29
C PRO A 484 17.31 -25.25 9.20
N PHE A 485 16.01 -25.06 9.29
CA PHE A 485 15.39 -23.73 9.23
C PHE A 485 15.89 -22.85 10.40
N LEU A 486 16.08 -21.58 10.13
CA LEU A 486 16.45 -20.59 11.15
C LEU A 486 15.22 -20.33 12.03
N LYS A 487 15.38 -20.50 13.34
CA LYS A 487 14.27 -20.38 14.29
C LYS A 487 14.34 -19.09 15.10
N SER A 488 13.16 -18.57 15.41
CA SER A 488 12.96 -17.52 16.42
C SER A 488 11.96 -18.03 17.44
N SER A 489 12.22 -17.84 18.72
CA SER A 489 11.36 -18.35 19.79
C SER A 489 10.08 -17.53 20.02
N SER A 490 9.81 -16.55 19.13
CA SER A 490 8.56 -15.79 19.12
C SER A 490 8.05 -15.67 17.67
N ARG A 491 6.79 -15.28 17.53
CA ARG A 491 6.21 -14.98 16.23
C ARG A 491 6.81 -13.68 15.67
N CYS A 492 6.85 -13.59 14.36
CA CYS A 492 7.24 -12.36 13.68
C CYS A 492 6.44 -12.22 12.38
N ASN A 493 5.82 -11.08 12.19
CA ASN A 493 4.98 -10.79 11.02
C ASN A 493 5.60 -9.75 10.08
N THR A 494 6.85 -9.36 10.34
CA THR A 494 7.56 -8.41 9.46
C THR A 494 8.07 -9.13 8.21
N SER A 495 7.72 -8.63 7.05
CA SER A 495 8.24 -9.15 5.78
C SER A 495 9.74 -8.88 5.67
N PRO A 496 10.49 -9.83 5.12
CA PRO A 496 11.91 -9.61 4.83
C PRO A 496 12.07 -8.66 3.64
N LEU A 497 13.29 -8.16 3.47
CA LEU A 497 13.65 -7.39 2.29
C LEU A 497 14.99 -7.88 1.75
N THR A 498 15.27 -7.55 0.51
CA THR A 498 16.52 -7.90 -0.16
C THR A 498 17.33 -6.63 -0.44
N ALA A 499 18.61 -6.69 -0.18
CA ALA A 499 19.57 -5.68 -0.60
C ALA A 499 20.70 -6.37 -1.37
N SER A 500 21.17 -5.74 -2.43
CA SER A 500 22.30 -6.23 -3.20
C SER A 500 23.55 -5.42 -2.84
N MET A 501 24.58 -6.10 -2.43
CA MET A 501 25.84 -5.46 -2.03
C MET A 501 26.63 -4.94 -3.24
N GLN A 502 26.61 -5.68 -4.34
CA GLN A 502 27.45 -5.38 -5.50
C GLN A 502 26.70 -5.34 -6.83
N GLY A 503 25.41 -5.66 -6.84
CA GLY A 503 24.61 -5.74 -8.05
C GLY A 503 24.99 -6.89 -9.00
N LEU A 504 25.72 -7.87 -8.51
CA LEU A 504 26.26 -8.98 -9.31
C LEU A 504 25.68 -10.35 -8.90
N GLY A 505 24.65 -10.39 -8.10
CA GLY A 505 24.17 -11.58 -7.43
C GLY A 505 24.68 -11.63 -5.99
N ASN A 506 24.48 -12.75 -5.30
CA ASN A 506 24.81 -12.90 -3.88
C ASN A 506 24.10 -11.82 -3.04
N ASP A 507 22.81 -11.66 -3.24
CA ASP A 507 22.02 -10.63 -2.59
C ASP A 507 21.92 -10.88 -1.09
N LEU A 508 21.93 -9.80 -0.33
CA LEU A 508 21.78 -9.82 1.11
C LEU A 508 20.29 -9.79 1.47
N PHE A 509 19.84 -10.79 2.24
CA PHE A 509 18.48 -10.84 2.78
C PHE A 509 18.49 -10.27 4.19
N ILE A 510 17.63 -9.29 4.43
CA ILE A 510 17.50 -8.61 5.73
C ILE A 510 16.12 -8.95 6.31
N TYR A 511 16.09 -9.43 7.55
CA TYR A 511 14.84 -9.78 8.20
C TYR A 511 14.94 -9.56 9.72
N TRP A 512 13.81 -9.26 10.34
CA TRP A 512 13.74 -9.08 11.78
C TRP A 512 13.66 -10.44 12.50
N VAL A 513 14.32 -10.54 13.62
CA VAL A 513 14.25 -11.69 14.51
C VAL A 513 13.55 -11.24 15.80
N SER A 514 12.60 -12.02 16.26
CA SER A 514 11.91 -11.80 17.54
C SER A 514 12.10 -13.03 18.40
N ASP A 515 12.83 -12.88 19.50
CA ASP A 515 13.14 -13.99 20.40
C ASP A 515 12.72 -13.67 21.83
N CYS A 516 12.49 -14.72 22.62
CA CYS A 516 12.35 -14.63 24.07
C CYS A 516 13.75 -14.61 24.68
N LEU A 517 14.04 -13.61 25.50
CA LEU A 517 15.37 -13.38 26.07
C LEU A 517 15.83 -14.59 26.89
N GLY A 518 16.97 -15.17 26.52
CA GLY A 518 17.52 -16.39 27.11
C GLY A 518 16.95 -17.68 26.55
N HIS A 519 16.11 -17.59 25.52
CA HIS A 519 15.46 -18.73 24.84
C HIS A 519 15.55 -18.59 23.31
N GLU A 520 16.62 -17.97 22.86
CA GLU A 520 16.82 -17.63 21.44
C GLU A 520 16.86 -18.90 20.58
N GLY A 521 16.06 -18.92 19.53
CA GLY A 521 15.98 -20.04 18.59
C GLY A 521 15.24 -21.26 19.10
N GLU A 522 14.67 -21.21 20.30
CA GLU A 522 13.86 -22.33 20.83
C GLU A 522 12.50 -22.40 20.12
N GLY A 523 12.10 -23.61 19.73
CA GLY A 523 10.80 -23.86 19.14
C GLY A 523 10.11 -25.00 19.88
N GLY A 524 8.90 -24.88 20.19
CA GLY A 524 8.19 -25.95 20.84
C GLY A 524 6.74 -25.63 21.14
N UNK A 525 6.09 -26.53 21.44
CA UNK A 525 4.84 -26.46 21.72
C UNK A 525 4.69 -25.66 22.91
N PHE A 526 3.70 -25.20 22.95
CA PHE A 526 3.24 -24.44 24.10
C PHE A 526 1.84 -24.92 24.48
N GLU A 527 1.69 -25.36 25.70
CA GLU A 527 0.38 -25.72 26.19
C GLU A 527 -0.28 -24.53 26.90
N PHE A 528 -1.46 -24.16 26.44
CA PHE A 528 -2.26 -23.17 27.13
C PHE A 528 -2.80 -23.72 28.40
N VAL A 529 -2.53 -23.06 29.52
CA VAL A 529 -3.13 -23.40 30.81
C VAL A 529 -4.52 -22.78 30.86
N GLU A 530 -5.52 -23.62 31.02
CA GLU A 530 -6.92 -23.17 31.07
C GLU A 530 -7.09 -22.06 32.13
N GLY A 531 -7.76 -21.01 31.80
CA GLY A 531 -8.00 -19.85 32.64
C GLY A 531 -6.86 -18.84 32.73
N ARG A 532 -5.71 -19.12 32.11
CA ARG A 532 -4.55 -18.22 32.13
C ARG A 532 -4.30 -17.52 30.78
N THR A 533 -4.82 -18.11 29.73
CA THR A 533 -4.66 -17.54 28.39
C THR A 533 -6.02 -17.38 27.73
N SER A 534 -6.23 -16.26 27.12
CA SER A 534 -7.42 -15.95 26.37
C SER A 534 -7.03 -15.48 24.97
N MET A 535 -8.00 -15.28 24.14
CA MET A 535 -7.78 -14.69 22.82
C MET A 535 -7.14 -13.31 22.92
N SER A 536 -7.46 -12.54 23.92
CA SER A 536 -6.77 -11.29 24.25
C SER A 536 -5.31 -11.50 24.63
N UNK A 537 -5.17 -12.37 25.19
CA UNK A 537 -3.95 -12.73 25.57
C UNK A 537 -3.07 -13.29 24.61
N SER A 538 -3.63 -13.69 23.69
CA SER A 538 -2.82 -14.14 22.55
C SER A 538 -2.09 -12.99 21.85
N ARG A 539 -2.54 -11.79 22.01
CA ARG A 539 -1.84 -10.58 21.57
C ARG A 539 -0.82 -10.09 22.60
N ALA A 540 -0.85 -10.66 23.79
CA ALA A 540 0.12 -10.34 24.82
C ALA A 540 1.48 -10.97 24.50
N ASP A 541 2.48 -10.60 25.25
CA ASP A 541 3.84 -11.07 25.12
C ASP A 541 3.90 -12.60 25.40
N THR A 542 4.03 -13.40 24.32
CA THR A 542 4.12 -14.86 24.42
C THR A 542 5.39 -15.30 25.18
N CYS A 543 6.45 -14.50 25.15
CA CYS A 543 7.66 -14.78 25.93
C CYS A 543 7.38 -14.72 27.43
N LYS A 544 6.56 -13.74 27.84
CA LYS A 544 6.13 -13.63 29.23
C LYS A 544 5.29 -14.84 29.66
N LEU A 545 4.39 -15.27 28.77
CA LEU A 545 3.48 -16.39 29.05
C LEU A 545 4.22 -17.72 29.08
N ARG A 546 5.14 -17.98 28.15
CA ARG A 546 5.84 -19.25 28.00
C ARG A 546 6.98 -19.39 29.00
N TYR A 547 7.82 -18.38 29.11
CA TYR A 547 9.11 -18.47 29.78
C TYR A 547 9.25 -17.50 30.95
N ASN A 548 8.25 -16.66 31.19
CA ASN A 548 8.34 -15.52 32.10
C ASN A 548 9.52 -14.60 31.75
N ALA A 549 9.87 -14.54 30.48
CA ALA A 549 10.98 -13.76 29.92
C ALA A 549 10.46 -12.53 29.19
N LYS A 550 11.34 -11.59 28.89
CA LYS A 550 11.04 -10.44 28.03
C LYS A 550 11.21 -10.82 26.56
N THR A 551 10.44 -10.18 25.69
CA THR A 551 10.68 -10.26 24.25
C THR A 551 11.89 -9.40 23.91
N SER A 552 12.82 -9.98 23.17
CA SER A 552 13.96 -9.28 22.59
C SER A 552 13.71 -9.14 21.08
N ASN A 553 13.64 -7.93 20.62
CA ASN A 553 13.51 -7.64 19.19
C ASN A 553 14.86 -7.18 18.59
N ASN A 554 15.89 -7.18 19.41
CA ASN A 554 17.23 -6.73 18.99
C ASN A 554 18.26 -7.80 19.33
N ARG A 555 18.81 -8.41 18.31
CA ARG A 555 20.15 -8.98 18.40
C ARG A 555 21.10 -7.96 17.75
N GLU A 556 21.98 -7.37 18.53
CA GLU A 556 23.13 -6.64 18.03
C GLU A 556 24.15 -7.61 17.45
#